data_be6060d83f09406d442fcb2f2460d6b2
#
_entry.id   be6060d83f09406d442fcb2f2460d6b2
#
_cell.length_a   1.000
_cell.length_b   1.000
_cell.length_c   1.000
_cell.angle_alpha   90.00
_cell.angle_beta   90.00
_cell.angle_gamma   90.00
#
_symmetry.space_group_name_H-M   'P 1'
#
loop_
_entity.id
_entity.type
_entity.pdbx_description
1 polymer ?
#
loop_
_entity_poly.entity_id
_entity_poly.type
_entity_poly.pdbx_seq_one_letter_code
_entity_poly.pdbx_strand_id
1 'polypeptide(L)'
;ADKERSKIFSKLSREITVAAKLGDKDPDMNPRLRTAIQAAKQANMPKDNISRAINKSEMSGDKNYESLRYEGFGPNNIAIIIETLTDNKNRTAASIRTTLQKYGGSLGSSGSTKHFFHNYGIIQVSNELISDEKALDLAAHVGAKDCLSYKDFHEILTNKEDFYKVKSEIEKSIKKFIYSG
;
A
#
# COMPACT_ATOMS: atom_id res chain seq x y z
N ALA A 1 -11.32 -11.94 15.89
CA ALA A 1 -11.32 -10.50 15.57
C ALA A 1 -10.11 -9.78 16.22
N ASP A 2 -9.92 -9.84 17.54
CA ASP A 2 -8.88 -9.05 18.22
C ASP A 2 -7.44 -9.45 17.87
N LYS A 3 -7.17 -10.73 17.68
CA LYS A 3 -5.83 -11.24 17.33
C LYS A 3 -5.40 -10.79 15.91
N GLU A 4 -6.33 -10.72 14.99
CA GLU A 4 -6.05 -10.23 13.62
C GLU A 4 -5.87 -8.72 13.62
N ARG A 5 -6.71 -7.98 14.33
CA ARG A 5 -6.57 -6.54 14.51
C ARG A 5 -5.23 -6.17 15.14
N SER A 6 -4.80 -6.91 16.17
CA SER A 6 -3.49 -6.73 16.81
C SER A 6 -2.33 -6.95 15.82
N LYS A 7 -2.41 -7.96 14.94
CA LYS A 7 -1.40 -8.18 13.90
C LYS A 7 -1.33 -7.04 12.91
N ILE A 8 -2.48 -6.53 12.45
CA ILE A 8 -2.55 -5.38 11.54
C ILE A 8 -1.94 -4.15 12.19
N PHE A 9 -2.31 -3.84 13.43
CA PHE A 9 -1.76 -2.71 14.17
C PHE A 9 -0.26 -2.81 14.38
N SER A 10 0.26 -4.01 14.65
CA SER A 10 1.70 -4.24 14.80
C SER A 10 2.47 -3.99 13.50
N LYS A 11 1.92 -4.38 12.35
CA LYS A 11 2.51 -4.12 11.04
C LYS A 11 2.50 -2.62 10.71
N LEU A 12 1.37 -1.97 10.89
CA LEU A 12 1.22 -0.52 10.63
C LEU A 12 2.10 0.32 11.56
N SER A 13 2.17 -0.02 12.86
CA SER A 13 3.04 0.63 13.81
C SER A 13 4.52 0.52 13.42
N ARG A 14 4.95 -0.65 12.94
CA ARG A 14 6.31 -0.87 12.45
C ARG A 14 6.61 -0.03 11.21
N GLU A 15 5.70 0.01 10.24
CA GLU A 15 5.84 0.84 9.04
C GLU A 15 5.97 2.33 9.38
N ILE A 16 5.13 2.84 10.28
CA ILE A 16 5.22 4.23 10.78
C ILE A 16 6.59 4.49 11.41
N THR A 17 7.06 3.60 12.31
CA THR A 17 8.35 3.74 12.98
C THR A 17 9.51 3.78 11.99
N VAL A 18 9.49 2.90 11.00
CA VAL A 18 10.56 2.84 9.97
C VAL A 18 10.49 4.05 9.03
N ALA A 19 9.30 4.45 8.61
CA ALA A 19 9.14 5.64 7.78
C ALA A 19 9.66 6.91 8.49
N ALA A 20 9.36 7.07 9.77
CA ALA A 20 9.85 8.18 10.59
C ALA A 20 11.37 8.10 10.86
N LYS A 21 11.95 6.87 10.93
CA LYS A 21 13.40 6.67 11.15
C LYS A 21 14.23 6.97 9.89
N LEU A 22 13.70 6.63 8.71
CA LEU A 22 14.40 6.78 7.43
C LEU A 22 14.19 8.14 6.76
N GLY A 23 13.27 8.94 7.26
CA GLY A 23 12.94 10.26 6.74
C GLY A 23 12.62 11.25 7.85
N ASP A 24 11.84 12.28 7.52
CA ASP A 24 11.37 13.25 8.49
C ASP A 24 10.22 12.66 9.33
N LYS A 25 10.09 13.12 10.61
CA LYS A 25 8.99 12.77 11.50
C LYS A 25 7.74 13.59 11.22
N ASP A 26 7.88 14.67 10.49
CA ASP A 26 6.77 15.45 9.98
C ASP A 26 6.17 14.74 8.75
N PRO A 27 4.90 14.29 8.81
CA PRO A 27 4.26 13.65 7.67
C PRO A 27 4.11 14.59 6.46
N ASP A 28 4.16 15.91 6.64
CA ASP A 28 4.11 16.86 5.53
C ASP A 28 5.43 16.87 4.74
N MET A 29 6.54 16.55 5.40
CA MET A 29 7.87 16.44 4.80
C MET A 29 8.26 15.00 4.42
N ASN A 30 7.47 14.00 4.82
CA ASN A 30 7.75 12.59 4.61
C ASN A 30 6.57 11.86 3.95
N PRO A 31 6.56 11.71 2.62
CA PRO A 31 5.46 11.05 1.90
C PRO A 31 5.20 9.60 2.36
N ARG A 32 6.26 8.84 2.67
CA ARG A 32 6.15 7.46 3.18
C ARG A 32 5.45 7.43 4.53
N LEU A 33 5.83 8.32 5.45
CA LEU A 33 5.20 8.45 6.77
C LEU A 33 3.74 8.86 6.63
N ARG A 34 3.43 9.78 5.75
CA ARG A 34 2.06 10.23 5.47
C ARG A 34 1.18 9.07 5.01
N THR A 35 1.67 8.27 4.06
CA THR A 35 0.96 7.08 3.56
C THR A 35 0.75 6.04 4.67
N ALA A 36 1.78 5.78 5.49
CA ALA A 36 1.69 4.85 6.61
C ALA A 36 0.68 5.31 7.67
N ILE A 37 0.64 6.60 7.99
CA ILE A 37 -0.34 7.20 8.90
C ILE A 37 -1.75 7.10 8.33
N GLN A 38 -1.93 7.34 7.04
CA GLN A 38 -3.22 7.22 6.38
C GLN A 38 -3.76 5.78 6.45
N ALA A 39 -2.92 4.80 6.15
CA ALA A 39 -3.27 3.38 6.29
C ALA A 39 -3.65 3.00 7.73
N ALA A 40 -2.93 3.53 8.72
CA ALA A 40 -3.24 3.32 10.14
C ALA A 40 -4.60 3.92 10.53
N LYS A 41 -4.92 5.11 10.04
CA LYS A 41 -6.23 5.75 10.25
C LYS A 41 -7.36 4.95 9.61
N GLN A 42 -7.18 4.44 8.40
CA GLN A 42 -8.15 3.58 7.70
C GLN A 42 -8.40 2.27 8.46
N ALA A 43 -7.37 1.72 9.11
CA ALA A 43 -7.49 0.55 9.99
C ALA A 43 -8.07 0.88 11.37
N ASN A 44 -8.51 2.13 11.62
CA ASN A 44 -8.99 2.61 12.92
C ASN A 44 -7.96 2.50 14.06
N MET A 45 -6.68 2.71 13.76
CA MET A 45 -5.64 2.78 14.79
C MET A 45 -5.80 4.07 15.62
N PRO A 46 -5.81 4.00 16.96
CA PRO A 46 -5.89 5.17 17.82
C PRO A 46 -4.74 6.15 17.56
N LYS A 47 -5.04 7.44 17.62
CA LYS A 47 -4.08 8.52 17.40
C LYS A 47 -2.84 8.40 18.30
N ASP A 48 -3.03 8.01 19.56
CA ASP A 48 -1.94 7.80 20.51
C ASP A 48 -0.99 6.66 20.09
N ASN A 49 -1.51 5.63 19.44
CA ASN A 49 -0.68 4.54 18.93
C ASN A 49 0.17 5.00 17.72
N ILE A 50 -0.39 5.84 16.86
CA ILE A 50 0.33 6.47 15.76
C ILE A 50 1.45 7.36 16.29
N SER A 51 1.16 8.24 17.23
CA SER A 51 2.15 9.14 17.85
C SER A 51 3.26 8.36 18.57
N ARG A 52 2.90 7.31 19.31
CA ARG A 52 3.89 6.43 19.94
C ARG A 52 4.78 5.72 18.93
N ALA A 53 4.24 5.30 17.77
CA ALA A 53 5.01 4.66 16.72
C ALA A 53 6.01 5.63 16.08
N ILE A 54 5.64 6.90 15.87
CA ILE A 54 6.55 7.95 15.38
C ILE A 54 7.67 8.20 16.41
N ASN A 55 7.32 8.40 17.67
CA ASN A 55 8.30 8.69 18.73
C ASN A 55 9.26 7.51 18.98
N LYS A 56 8.80 6.27 18.78
CA LYS A 56 9.63 5.07 18.91
C LYS A 56 10.77 5.03 17.90
N SER A 57 10.70 5.77 16.81
CA SER A 57 11.79 5.88 15.84
C SER A 57 13.10 6.40 16.44
N GLU A 58 13.03 7.22 17.52
CA GLU A 58 14.19 7.72 18.26
C GLU A 58 14.81 6.68 19.19
N MET A 59 13.95 5.84 19.78
CA MET A 59 14.35 4.87 20.80
C MET A 59 14.80 3.54 20.23
N SER A 60 14.56 3.30 18.95
CA SER A 60 14.94 2.04 18.27
C SER A 60 16.45 2.07 17.99
N GLY A 61 17.26 1.57 18.90
CA GLY A 61 18.65 1.24 18.62
C GLY A 61 18.75 0.38 17.36
N ASP A 62 19.92 0.30 16.80
CA ASP A 62 20.48 -0.37 15.60
C ASP A 62 19.69 -1.45 14.80
N LYS A 63 18.39 -1.59 14.93
CA LYS A 63 17.61 -2.44 14.03
C LYS A 63 17.36 -1.71 12.71
N ASN A 64 18.25 -1.95 11.77
CA ASN A 64 18.07 -1.49 10.40
C ASN A 64 17.01 -2.37 9.70
N TYR A 65 15.80 -1.84 9.59
CA TYR A 65 14.76 -2.47 8.79
C TYR A 65 14.99 -2.14 7.31
N GLU A 66 14.86 -3.16 6.47
CA GLU A 66 14.87 -3.04 5.02
C GLU A 66 13.55 -3.54 4.42
N SER A 67 13.10 -2.86 3.37
CA SER A 67 11.95 -3.29 2.59
C SER A 67 12.43 -4.24 1.50
N LEU A 68 11.88 -5.44 1.48
CA LEU A 68 12.24 -6.47 0.50
C LEU A 68 10.98 -7.03 -0.15
N ARG A 69 11.09 -7.28 -1.45
CA ARG A 69 10.05 -7.95 -2.23
C ARG A 69 10.50 -9.37 -2.50
N TYR A 70 9.61 -10.30 -2.23
CA TYR A 70 9.74 -11.70 -2.62
C TYR A 70 8.66 -12.04 -3.64
N GLU A 71 8.99 -12.93 -4.54
CA GLU A 71 8.10 -13.42 -5.58
C GLU A 71 7.99 -14.93 -5.48
N GLY A 72 6.83 -15.46 -5.77
CA GLY A 72 6.61 -16.89 -5.67
C GLY A 72 5.27 -17.31 -6.29
N PHE A 73 4.97 -18.56 -6.10
CA PHE A 73 3.76 -19.18 -6.62
C PHE A 73 3.04 -19.90 -5.49
N GLY A 74 1.74 -19.69 -5.40
CA GLY A 74 0.83 -20.43 -4.54
C GLY A 74 0.36 -21.73 -5.21
N PRO A 75 -0.60 -22.43 -4.60
CA PRO A 75 -1.26 -23.57 -5.21
C PRO A 75 -1.79 -23.22 -6.61
N ASN A 76 -1.77 -24.17 -7.52
CA ASN A 76 -2.19 -24.01 -8.91
C ASN A 76 -1.44 -22.91 -9.69
N ASN A 77 -0.17 -22.66 -9.33
CA ASN A 77 0.70 -21.65 -9.97
C ASN A 77 0.16 -20.22 -9.91
N ILE A 78 -0.61 -19.88 -8.89
CA ILE A 78 -1.06 -18.51 -8.67
C ILE A 78 0.15 -17.65 -8.31
N ALA A 79 0.46 -16.65 -9.14
CA ALA A 79 1.57 -15.75 -8.89
C ALA A 79 1.32 -14.90 -7.63
N ILE A 80 2.36 -14.74 -6.79
CA ILE A 80 2.28 -14.01 -5.53
C ILE A 80 3.47 -13.04 -5.43
N ILE A 81 3.18 -11.79 -5.07
CA ILE A 81 4.18 -10.80 -4.63
C ILE A 81 4.02 -10.62 -3.11
N ILE A 82 5.14 -10.68 -2.39
CA ILE A 82 5.18 -10.54 -0.94
C ILE A 82 6.10 -9.36 -0.59
N GLU A 83 5.49 -8.26 -0.18
CA GLU A 83 6.22 -7.11 0.35
C GLU A 83 6.51 -7.33 1.83
N THR A 84 7.75 -7.13 2.21
CA THR A 84 8.19 -7.35 3.60
C THR A 84 8.97 -6.14 4.12
N LEU A 85 8.90 -5.96 5.43
CA LEU A 85 9.73 -5.04 6.17
C LEU A 85 10.43 -5.84 7.27
N THR A 86 11.75 -6.00 7.16
CA THR A 86 12.50 -6.92 8.02
C THR A 86 13.84 -6.34 8.48
N ASP A 87 14.26 -6.76 9.66
CA ASP A 87 15.60 -6.55 10.22
C ASP A 87 16.54 -7.74 9.93
N ASN A 88 16.02 -8.83 9.30
CA ASN A 88 16.81 -10.02 8.98
C ASN A 88 16.25 -10.72 7.73
N LYS A 89 16.86 -10.42 6.58
CA LYS A 89 16.46 -10.97 5.28
C LYS A 89 16.51 -12.50 5.20
N ASN A 90 17.49 -13.12 5.83
CA ASN A 90 17.66 -14.56 5.78
C ASN A 90 16.54 -15.29 6.55
N ARG A 91 16.20 -14.81 7.75
CA ARG A 91 15.08 -15.33 8.54
C ARG A 91 13.77 -15.16 7.78
N THR A 92 13.54 -14.01 7.18
CA THR A 92 12.31 -13.72 6.41
C THR A 92 12.20 -14.63 5.19
N ALA A 93 13.27 -14.77 4.40
CA ALA A 93 13.28 -15.65 3.24
C ALA A 93 13.00 -17.13 3.62
N ALA A 94 13.63 -17.61 4.70
CA ALA A 94 13.38 -18.95 5.21
C ALA A 94 11.92 -19.16 5.64
N SER A 95 11.35 -18.19 6.37
CA SER A 95 9.95 -18.23 6.81
C SER A 95 8.97 -18.23 5.64
N ILE A 96 9.20 -17.40 4.63
CA ILE A 96 8.36 -17.34 3.42
C ILE A 96 8.44 -18.66 2.67
N ARG A 97 9.67 -19.19 2.45
CA ARG A 97 9.87 -20.47 1.74
C ARG A 97 9.11 -21.60 2.44
N THR A 98 9.30 -21.74 3.74
CA THR A 98 8.63 -22.78 4.55
C THR A 98 7.12 -22.63 4.50
N THR A 99 6.61 -21.39 4.59
CA THR A 99 5.17 -21.12 4.54
C THR A 99 4.58 -21.48 3.18
N LEU A 100 5.19 -21.04 2.09
CA LEU A 100 4.72 -21.35 0.74
C LEU A 100 4.73 -22.86 0.50
N GLN A 101 5.81 -23.55 0.82
CA GLN A 101 5.92 -25.01 0.66
C GLN A 101 4.85 -25.75 1.48
N LYS A 102 4.59 -25.33 2.71
CA LYS A 102 3.56 -25.95 3.58
C LYS A 102 2.17 -25.91 2.94
N TYR A 103 1.88 -24.87 2.17
CA TYR A 103 0.57 -24.68 1.53
C TYR A 103 0.57 -24.97 0.02
N GLY A 104 1.53 -25.75 -0.46
CA GLY A 104 1.57 -26.22 -1.85
C GLY A 104 2.06 -25.17 -2.86
N GLY A 105 2.76 -24.15 -2.39
CA GLY A 105 3.40 -23.14 -3.20
C GLY A 105 4.92 -23.24 -3.20
N SER A 106 5.58 -22.29 -3.84
CA SER A 106 7.05 -22.21 -3.91
C SER A 106 7.52 -20.77 -3.95
N LEU A 107 8.70 -20.52 -3.35
CA LEU A 107 9.39 -19.24 -3.50
C LEU A 107 10.15 -19.25 -4.83
N GLY A 108 9.90 -18.23 -5.66
CA GLY A 108 10.58 -18.01 -6.94
C GLY A 108 11.80 -17.11 -6.81
N SER A 109 12.47 -16.90 -7.93
CA SER A 109 13.52 -15.88 -8.06
C SER A 109 12.92 -14.49 -8.27
N SER A 110 13.72 -13.45 -8.05
CA SER A 110 13.32 -12.08 -8.35
C SER A 110 12.96 -11.93 -9.84
N GLY A 111 11.81 -11.33 -10.12
CA GLY A 111 11.28 -11.15 -11.47
C GLY A 111 10.47 -12.33 -12.02
N SER A 112 10.37 -13.45 -11.30
CA SER A 112 9.65 -14.65 -11.76
C SER A 112 8.15 -14.43 -11.97
N THR A 113 7.57 -13.45 -11.28
CA THR A 113 6.14 -13.12 -11.38
C THR A 113 5.88 -11.77 -12.06
N LYS A 114 6.92 -11.06 -12.49
CA LYS A 114 6.82 -9.69 -12.99
C LYS A 114 5.79 -9.53 -14.13
N HIS A 115 5.69 -10.51 -15.01
CA HIS A 115 4.78 -10.47 -16.16
C HIS A 115 3.31 -10.73 -15.81
N PHE A 116 3.00 -11.20 -14.59
CA PHE A 116 1.63 -11.38 -14.11
C PHE A 116 1.04 -10.14 -13.46
N PHE A 117 1.88 -9.13 -13.15
CA PHE A 117 1.46 -7.95 -12.40
C PHE A 117 1.78 -6.67 -13.14
N HIS A 118 0.84 -5.74 -13.09
CA HIS A 118 1.04 -4.37 -13.50
C HIS A 118 0.90 -3.46 -12.28
N ASN A 119 1.74 -2.43 -12.20
CA ASN A 119 1.69 -1.46 -11.12
C ASN A 119 0.96 -0.21 -11.60
N TYR A 120 -0.21 0.03 -11.04
CA TYR A 120 -1.06 1.18 -11.33
C TYR A 120 -1.27 2.04 -10.10
N GLY A 121 -1.47 3.35 -10.30
CA GLY A 121 -2.11 4.20 -9.32
C GLY A 121 -3.62 4.01 -9.40
N ILE A 122 -4.30 3.98 -8.26
CA ILE A 122 -5.75 3.79 -8.16
C ILE A 122 -6.35 4.95 -7.39
N ILE A 123 -7.42 5.55 -7.94
CA ILE A 123 -8.22 6.57 -7.28
C ILE A 123 -9.67 6.10 -7.30
N GLN A 124 -10.25 5.90 -6.11
CA GLN A 124 -11.65 5.48 -5.97
C GLN A 124 -12.50 6.66 -5.52
N VAL A 125 -13.55 6.94 -6.27
CA VAL A 125 -14.50 8.03 -6.04
C VAL A 125 -15.91 7.45 -5.92
N SER A 126 -16.70 7.92 -4.96
CA SER A 126 -18.09 7.50 -4.81
C SER A 126 -18.95 7.93 -6.01
N ASN A 127 -19.82 7.03 -6.50
CA ASN A 127 -20.80 7.38 -7.53
C ASN A 127 -21.92 8.30 -7.03
N GLU A 128 -22.01 8.54 -5.74
CA GLU A 128 -22.86 9.63 -5.20
C GLU A 128 -22.34 11.03 -5.60
N LEU A 129 -21.03 11.15 -5.87
CA LEU A 129 -20.39 12.41 -6.20
C LEU A 129 -20.37 12.70 -7.70
N ILE A 130 -20.35 11.66 -8.52
CA ILE A 130 -20.19 11.78 -9.97
C ILE A 130 -20.84 10.56 -10.65
N SER A 131 -21.54 10.80 -11.79
CA SER A 131 -22.12 9.72 -12.59
C SER A 131 -21.07 8.96 -13.39
N ASP A 132 -21.42 7.75 -13.87
CA ASP A 132 -20.55 6.90 -14.70
C ASP A 132 -20.00 7.66 -15.92
N GLU A 133 -20.87 8.34 -16.65
CA GLU A 133 -20.52 9.14 -17.84
C GLU A 133 -19.50 10.24 -17.51
N LYS A 134 -19.78 11.01 -16.45
CA LYS A 134 -18.87 12.08 -16.01
C LYS A 134 -17.57 11.55 -15.44
N ALA A 135 -17.57 10.37 -14.81
CA ALA A 135 -16.35 9.73 -14.31
C ALA A 135 -15.44 9.32 -15.47
N LEU A 136 -16.03 8.77 -16.54
CA LEU A 136 -15.31 8.39 -17.75
C LEU A 136 -14.73 9.62 -18.47
N ASP A 137 -15.54 10.68 -18.64
CA ASP A 137 -15.10 11.95 -19.24
C ASP A 137 -13.97 12.58 -18.44
N LEU A 138 -14.10 12.60 -17.10
CA LEU A 138 -13.07 13.13 -16.21
C LEU A 138 -11.77 12.32 -16.34
N ALA A 139 -11.86 10.99 -16.32
CA ALA A 139 -10.70 10.11 -16.47
C ALA A 139 -9.98 10.35 -17.80
N ALA A 140 -10.72 10.48 -18.89
CA ALA A 140 -10.16 10.80 -20.20
C ALA A 140 -9.49 12.18 -20.22
N HIS A 141 -10.14 13.20 -19.62
CA HIS A 141 -9.63 14.57 -19.58
C HIS A 141 -8.32 14.69 -18.80
N VAL A 142 -8.19 13.98 -17.67
CA VAL A 142 -6.98 14.03 -16.82
C VAL A 142 -5.86 13.11 -17.31
N GLY A 143 -6.08 12.35 -18.38
CA GLY A 143 -5.10 11.41 -18.94
C GLY A 143 -4.94 10.13 -18.10
N ALA A 144 -6.01 9.68 -17.45
CA ALA A 144 -6.04 8.40 -16.79
C ALA A 144 -5.94 7.26 -17.82
N LYS A 145 -5.47 6.10 -17.38
CA LYS A 145 -5.31 4.91 -18.23
C LYS A 145 -6.64 4.21 -18.48
N ASP A 146 -7.50 4.16 -17.47
CA ASP A 146 -8.79 3.48 -17.52
C ASP A 146 -9.74 4.04 -16.44
N CYS A 147 -11.03 3.77 -16.59
CA CYS A 147 -12.06 4.09 -15.60
C CYS A 147 -13.06 2.94 -15.54
N LEU A 148 -13.15 2.30 -14.39
CA LEU A 148 -14.05 1.18 -14.13
C LEU A 148 -15.13 1.62 -13.16
N SER A 149 -16.40 1.48 -13.55
CA SER A 149 -17.55 1.80 -12.69
C SER A 149 -18.08 0.55 -12.01
N TYR A 150 -18.20 0.59 -10.69
CA TYR A 150 -18.75 -0.44 -9.83
C TYR A 150 -20.06 0.07 -9.19
N LYS A 151 -20.72 -0.79 -8.44
CA LYS A 151 -22.01 -0.46 -7.81
C LYS A 151 -21.96 0.80 -6.94
N ASP A 152 -20.88 0.99 -6.18
CA ASP A 152 -20.80 2.01 -5.15
C ASP A 152 -19.68 3.05 -5.41
N PHE A 153 -18.82 2.81 -6.39
CA PHE A 153 -17.69 3.70 -6.70
C PHE A 153 -17.20 3.54 -8.14
N HIS A 154 -16.48 4.55 -8.61
CA HIS A 154 -15.64 4.50 -9.80
C HIS A 154 -14.18 4.30 -9.39
N GLU A 155 -13.46 3.47 -10.14
CA GLU A 155 -12.03 3.24 -9.99
C GLU A 155 -11.30 3.80 -11.20
N ILE A 156 -10.54 4.87 -10.99
CA ILE A 156 -9.74 5.53 -12.02
C ILE A 156 -8.32 4.99 -11.91
N LEU A 157 -7.83 4.39 -12.99
CA LEU A 157 -6.52 3.76 -13.09
C LEU A 157 -5.54 4.71 -13.76
N THR A 158 -4.34 4.84 -13.23
CA THR A 158 -3.26 5.64 -13.82
C THR A 158 -1.99 4.82 -13.96
N ASN A 159 -1.08 5.22 -14.84
CA ASN A 159 0.29 4.76 -14.72
C ASN A 159 0.86 5.26 -13.38
N LYS A 160 1.78 4.51 -12.80
CA LYS A 160 2.40 4.86 -11.52
C LYS A 160 3.05 6.25 -11.55
N GLU A 161 3.71 6.58 -12.64
CA GLU A 161 4.42 7.84 -12.85
C GLU A 161 3.47 9.03 -12.89
N ASP A 162 2.26 8.84 -13.43
CA ASP A 162 1.25 9.89 -13.60
C ASP A 162 0.33 10.05 -12.39
N PHE A 163 0.41 9.17 -11.40
CA PHE A 163 -0.54 9.08 -10.29
C PHE A 163 -0.78 10.43 -9.59
N TYR A 164 0.29 11.11 -9.17
CA TYR A 164 0.14 12.38 -8.44
C TYR A 164 -0.42 13.50 -9.30
N LYS A 165 -0.06 13.53 -10.59
CA LYS A 165 -0.58 14.49 -11.55
C LYS A 165 -2.08 14.30 -11.74
N VAL A 166 -2.49 13.08 -12.05
CA VAL A 166 -3.90 12.71 -12.26
C VAL A 166 -4.72 12.95 -10.99
N LYS A 167 -4.21 12.51 -9.83
CA LYS A 167 -4.85 12.77 -8.54
C LYS A 167 -5.10 14.27 -8.31
N SER A 168 -4.08 15.10 -8.50
CA SER A 168 -4.18 16.55 -8.31
C SER A 168 -5.20 17.19 -9.25
N GLU A 169 -5.29 16.72 -10.51
CA GLU A 169 -6.30 17.23 -11.45
C GLU A 169 -7.72 16.82 -11.04
N ILE A 170 -7.90 15.57 -10.59
CA ILE A 170 -9.21 15.10 -10.10
C ILE A 170 -9.63 15.87 -8.83
N GLU A 171 -8.70 16.19 -7.92
CA GLU A 171 -8.96 16.97 -6.71
C GLU A 171 -9.53 18.36 -6.97
N LYS A 172 -9.29 18.95 -8.14
CA LYS A 172 -9.88 20.24 -8.55
C LYS A 172 -11.39 20.13 -8.74
N SER A 173 -11.88 18.96 -9.15
CA SER A 173 -13.31 18.70 -9.42
C SER A 173 -13.98 17.93 -8.29
N ILE A 174 -13.27 17.01 -7.66
CA ILE A 174 -13.77 16.11 -6.62
C ILE A 174 -12.87 16.19 -5.40
N LYS A 175 -13.38 16.81 -4.33
CA LYS A 175 -12.61 17.08 -3.12
C LYS A 175 -12.47 15.88 -2.15
N LYS A 176 -13.16 14.78 -2.40
CA LYS A 176 -13.20 13.63 -1.49
C LYS A 176 -13.04 12.32 -2.25
N PHE A 177 -12.03 11.55 -1.88
CA PHE A 177 -11.81 10.20 -2.38
C PHE A 177 -12.22 9.15 -1.34
N ILE A 178 -12.65 7.97 -1.81
CA ILE A 178 -12.77 6.78 -0.97
C ILE A 178 -11.38 6.23 -0.70
N TYR A 179 -10.55 6.14 -1.75
CA TYR A 179 -9.20 5.62 -1.71
C TYR A 179 -8.33 6.30 -2.78
N SER A 180 -7.03 6.44 -2.51
CA SER A 180 -6.03 6.81 -3.51
C SER A 180 -4.66 6.21 -3.14
N GLY A 181 -4.00 5.48 -4.04
CA GLY A 181 -2.70 4.85 -3.80
C GLY A 181 -2.11 4.17 -5.02
#